data_6c79d61186f0696273e9975a1a9246e9
#
_entry.id   6c79d61186f0696273e9975a1a9246e9
#
_cell.length_a   1.000
_cell.length_b   1.000
_cell.length_c   1.000
_cell.angle_alpha   90.00
_cell.angle_beta   90.00
_cell.angle_gamma   90.00
#
_symmetry.space_group_name_H-M   'P 1'
#
loop_
_entity.id
_entity.type
_entity.pdbx_description
1 polymer ?
#
loop_
_entity_poly.entity_id
_entity_poly.type
_entity_poly.pdbx_seq_one_letter_code
_entity_poly.pdbx_strand_id
1 'polypeptide(L)'
;MRHVQLRRVVAGVFLLFGFVGHAAFAQNTSTSIRVLRESWTVADERGYAEFILAIGNTRCGTIDKCLKSAANPFARTDPPGTYFSADCADLPYFLRAYYAWKRGLPFSYASSVSPRGRTRDIRYTASGNEISSRRDILSGSTSGPQLLVDLRNTISSAMYRLHPDMEATDLYPVRIDRKSLRPGSVLYDPNGHVAVVYKIEDDGRVLYMDAHPDNSLTRGTYGKKFVRSSPGMGSGFKNWRPTKLAGAAKTPEGIFIGGRIEFAKNAELPDYSTEQYFGNVARPAADREWSSGPFMLDDQSVDYYDYVRARMGGGSLNYEPVQEVRNMMRANCEDLRYRAEAVDLAIQRGIHAKSQPGRLPQNIYGTEGEWEDFSTPSRDARLKTSFKELRDQTQRFVEWHAAADRRVHYKGADLLMDLLTAYDQEAALCTITYQRSNATPVQLGYEEIRRRMFLLSFDPYHCIERRWGATQPAELATCRDDATKAAWYLAEQGLRNQLDRTYDVRMDFTLADLKAGPGPGKGVPHPPNIDTRGLLVALIQQRQATPRPPQQTTAK
;
A
#
# COMPACT_ATOMS: atom_id res chain seq x y z
N MET A 1 56.37 -62.18 -16.67
CA MET A 1 55.79 -61.58 -15.46
C MET A 1 56.30 -60.13 -15.38
N ARG A 2 55.53 -59.19 -15.88
CA ARG A 2 55.84 -57.74 -15.79
C ARG A 2 54.64 -57.01 -15.27
N HIS A 3 54.76 -56.42 -14.07
CA HIS A 3 53.77 -55.53 -13.48
C HIS A 3 53.75 -54.21 -14.23
N VAL A 4 52.56 -53.81 -14.71
CA VAL A 4 52.30 -52.48 -15.24
C VAL A 4 51.55 -51.70 -14.16
N GLN A 5 52.19 -50.66 -13.62
CA GLN A 5 51.58 -49.70 -12.72
C GLN A 5 50.85 -48.61 -13.50
N LEU A 6 49.58 -48.47 -13.27
CA LEU A 6 48.72 -47.41 -13.87
C LEU A 6 48.81 -46.17 -12.93
N ARG A 7 49.46 -45.12 -13.42
CA ARG A 7 49.44 -43.79 -12.72
C ARG A 7 48.11 -43.10 -13.03
N ARG A 8 47.32 -42.85 -11.98
CA ARG A 8 46.15 -41.95 -12.06
C ARG A 8 46.65 -40.48 -11.99
N VAL A 9 46.37 -39.74 -13.07
CA VAL A 9 46.52 -38.27 -13.08
C VAL A 9 45.21 -37.70 -12.53
N VAL A 10 45.29 -37.04 -11.37
CA VAL A 10 44.20 -36.24 -10.80
C VAL A 10 44.33 -34.84 -11.37
N ALA A 11 43.46 -34.47 -12.27
CA ALA A 11 43.34 -33.07 -12.74
C ALA A 11 42.53 -32.29 -11.70
N GLY A 12 43.25 -31.44 -10.96
CA GLY A 12 42.59 -30.48 -10.05
C GLY A 12 41.95 -29.34 -10.83
N VAL A 13 40.63 -29.29 -10.81
CA VAL A 13 39.85 -28.12 -11.28
C VAL A 13 39.91 -27.06 -10.18
N PHE A 14 40.72 -26.02 -10.34
CA PHE A 14 40.66 -24.81 -9.51
C PHE A 14 39.41 -24.00 -9.92
N LEU A 15 38.33 -24.10 -9.13
CA LEU A 15 37.22 -23.16 -9.16
C LEU A 15 37.70 -21.82 -8.58
N LEU A 16 38.00 -20.88 -9.46
CA LEU A 16 38.16 -19.47 -9.10
C LEU A 16 36.79 -18.91 -8.63
N PHE A 17 36.56 -18.94 -7.33
CA PHE A 17 35.52 -18.12 -6.71
C PHE A 17 35.96 -16.66 -6.85
N GLY A 18 35.41 -15.95 -7.83
CA GLY A 18 35.49 -14.51 -7.91
C GLY A 18 34.85 -13.90 -6.66
N PHE A 19 35.68 -13.47 -5.71
CA PHE A 19 35.25 -12.54 -4.67
C PHE A 19 34.80 -11.25 -5.34
N VAL A 20 33.49 -11.09 -5.56
CA VAL A 20 32.91 -9.77 -5.80
C VAL A 20 33.11 -9.00 -4.50
N GLY A 21 34.20 -8.23 -4.45
CA GLY A 21 34.49 -7.35 -3.34
C GLY A 21 33.33 -6.38 -3.16
N HIS A 22 32.51 -6.62 -2.15
CA HIS A 22 31.59 -5.62 -1.66
C HIS A 22 32.48 -4.48 -1.13
N ALA A 23 32.54 -3.37 -1.85
CA ALA A 23 33.15 -2.17 -1.34
C ALA A 23 32.47 -1.83 -0.01
N ALA A 24 33.19 -2.04 1.09
CA ALA A 24 32.73 -1.67 2.42
C ALA A 24 32.61 -0.15 2.45
N PHE A 25 31.45 0.36 2.16
CA PHE A 25 31.19 1.79 2.25
C PHE A 25 31.27 2.21 3.73
N ALA A 26 32.05 3.23 4.03
CA ALA A 26 32.15 3.76 5.38
C ALA A 26 30.77 4.11 5.93
N GLN A 27 30.40 3.50 7.07
CA GLN A 27 29.17 3.77 7.78
C GLN A 27 29.38 4.94 8.74
N ASN A 28 28.43 5.88 8.76
CA ASN A 28 28.46 6.97 9.73
C ASN A 28 27.94 6.45 11.09
N THR A 29 28.85 6.28 12.03
CA THR A 29 28.54 5.88 13.42
C THR A 29 28.21 7.07 14.32
N SER A 30 28.38 8.30 13.82
CA SER A 30 28.07 9.52 14.57
C SER A 30 26.56 9.70 14.72
N THR A 31 26.12 10.14 15.88
CA THR A 31 24.74 10.58 16.10
C THR A 31 24.44 11.87 15.36
N SER A 32 25.44 12.77 15.23
CA SER A 32 25.30 14.02 14.47
C SER A 32 25.26 13.74 12.96
N ILE A 33 24.45 14.47 12.24
CA ILE A 33 24.43 14.44 10.77
C ILE A 33 25.78 14.93 10.23
N ARG A 34 26.37 14.14 9.35
CA ARG A 34 27.56 14.47 8.60
C ARG A 34 27.32 14.18 7.12
N VAL A 35 27.34 15.21 6.30
CA VAL A 35 27.25 15.06 4.84
C VAL A 35 28.65 14.80 4.30
N LEU A 36 28.84 13.63 3.70
CA LEU A 36 30.13 13.14 3.20
C LEU A 36 30.18 13.11 1.67
N ARG A 37 29.07 13.39 1.01
CA ARG A 37 28.90 13.39 -0.44
C ARG A 37 28.03 14.55 -0.90
N GLU A 38 28.31 15.10 -2.06
CA GLU A 38 27.54 16.20 -2.63
C GLU A 38 26.17 15.75 -3.21
N SER A 39 26.06 14.48 -3.62
CA SER A 39 24.85 13.96 -4.26
C SER A 39 24.69 12.47 -4.02
N TRP A 40 23.48 11.99 -4.29
CA TRP A 40 23.19 10.57 -4.40
C TRP A 40 23.70 10.05 -5.74
N THR A 41 24.51 9.00 -5.72
CA THR A 41 24.96 8.30 -6.92
C THR A 41 24.02 7.16 -7.28
N VAL A 42 24.15 6.60 -8.49
CA VAL A 42 23.42 5.39 -8.90
C VAL A 42 23.68 4.22 -7.93
N ALA A 43 24.90 4.12 -7.37
CA ALA A 43 25.23 3.11 -6.37
C ALA A 43 24.51 3.35 -5.03
N ASP A 44 24.33 4.61 -4.62
CA ASP A 44 23.57 4.95 -3.42
C ASP A 44 22.07 4.65 -3.58
N GLU A 45 21.51 4.97 -4.74
CA GLU A 45 20.11 4.63 -5.06
C GLU A 45 19.88 3.10 -5.09
N ARG A 46 20.83 2.35 -5.65
CA ARG A 46 20.78 0.87 -5.62
C ARG A 46 20.87 0.34 -4.20
N GLY A 47 21.80 0.85 -3.39
CA GLY A 47 21.93 0.44 -1.99
C GLY A 47 20.71 0.79 -1.15
N TYR A 48 20.05 1.93 -1.44
CA TYR A 48 18.76 2.26 -0.83
C TYR A 48 17.66 1.26 -1.23
N ALA A 49 17.59 0.90 -2.51
CA ALA A 49 16.63 -0.10 -2.99
C ALA A 49 16.88 -1.48 -2.35
N GLU A 50 18.13 -1.91 -2.21
CA GLU A 50 18.49 -3.16 -1.52
C GLU A 50 18.11 -3.12 -0.03
N PHE A 51 18.34 -1.98 0.64
CA PHE A 51 17.90 -1.77 2.03
C PHE A 51 16.39 -1.88 2.18
N ILE A 52 15.60 -1.21 1.31
CA ILE A 52 14.15 -1.28 1.32
C ILE A 52 13.64 -2.70 1.03
N LEU A 53 14.24 -3.40 0.07
CA LEU A 53 13.90 -4.79 -0.24
C LEU A 53 14.15 -5.70 0.96
N ALA A 54 15.29 -5.53 1.66
CA ALA A 54 15.64 -6.32 2.83
C ALA A 54 14.64 -6.10 3.98
N ILE A 55 14.30 -4.84 4.29
CA ILE A 55 13.30 -4.48 5.30
C ILE A 55 11.91 -5.02 4.92
N GLY A 56 11.49 -4.84 3.68
CA GLY A 56 10.19 -5.30 3.18
C GLY A 56 9.99 -6.81 3.25
N ASN A 57 11.06 -7.58 2.99
CA ASN A 57 11.02 -9.05 3.04
C ASN A 57 10.97 -9.63 4.47
N THR A 58 11.19 -8.82 5.50
CA THR A 58 11.03 -9.28 6.88
C THR A 58 9.55 -9.43 7.23
N ARG A 59 9.24 -10.18 8.31
CA ARG A 59 7.88 -10.27 8.87
C ARG A 59 7.70 -9.41 10.12
N CYS A 60 8.55 -8.40 10.32
CA CYS A 60 8.44 -7.49 11.44
C CYS A 60 7.14 -6.66 11.35
N GLY A 61 6.41 -6.55 12.44
CA GLY A 61 5.12 -5.84 12.50
C GLY A 61 5.23 -4.37 12.93
N THR A 62 6.43 -3.83 13.17
CA THR A 62 6.64 -2.40 13.47
C THR A 62 7.97 -1.95 12.86
N ILE A 63 8.08 -0.65 12.55
CA ILE A 63 9.33 -0.12 12.02
C ILE A 63 10.51 -0.27 12.99
N ASP A 64 10.25 -0.18 14.30
CA ASP A 64 11.28 -0.40 15.34
C ASP A 64 11.86 -1.82 15.26
N LYS A 65 10.99 -2.83 15.21
CA LYS A 65 11.43 -4.22 15.06
C LYS A 65 12.18 -4.45 13.75
N CYS A 66 11.76 -3.81 12.66
CA CYS A 66 12.40 -3.96 11.37
C CYS A 66 13.82 -3.38 11.37
N LEU A 67 13.99 -2.15 11.86
CA LEU A 67 15.29 -1.49 11.87
C LEU A 67 16.26 -2.09 12.89
N LYS A 68 15.78 -2.74 13.94
CA LYS A 68 16.60 -3.50 14.90
C LYS A 68 16.91 -4.94 14.45
N SER A 69 16.33 -5.38 13.33
CA SER A 69 16.54 -6.74 12.81
C SER A 69 17.88 -6.86 12.04
N ALA A 70 18.30 -8.11 11.79
CA ALA A 70 19.46 -8.41 10.95
C ALA A 70 19.31 -7.98 9.49
N ALA A 71 18.10 -7.68 9.02
CA ALA A 71 17.85 -7.16 7.67
C ALA A 71 18.36 -5.71 7.49
N ASN A 72 18.51 -4.97 8.59
CA ASN A 72 19.08 -3.63 8.57
C ASN A 72 20.61 -3.70 8.73
N PRO A 73 21.40 -3.39 7.70
CA PRO A 73 22.86 -3.43 7.80
C PRO A 73 23.45 -2.38 8.77
N PHE A 74 22.63 -1.41 9.18
CA PHE A 74 23.05 -0.31 10.06
C PHE A 74 22.62 -0.50 11.51
N ALA A 75 21.87 -1.54 11.86
CA ALA A 75 21.27 -1.73 13.19
C ALA A 75 22.30 -1.61 14.34
N ARG A 76 23.52 -2.12 14.12
CA ARG A 76 24.60 -2.08 15.14
C ARG A 76 25.23 -0.70 15.31
N THR A 77 24.93 0.26 14.43
CA THR A 77 25.46 1.64 14.48
C THR A 77 24.41 2.61 15.02
N ASP A 78 23.23 2.13 15.38
CA ASP A 78 22.20 2.95 16.00
C ASP A 78 22.56 3.24 17.46
N PRO A 79 22.29 4.47 17.94
CA PRO A 79 22.50 4.80 19.34
C PRO A 79 21.66 3.90 20.26
N PRO A 80 22.22 3.45 21.39
CA PRO A 80 21.46 2.68 22.37
C PRO A 80 20.19 3.42 22.80
N GLY A 81 19.08 2.68 22.93
CA GLY A 81 17.79 3.24 23.36
C GLY A 81 17.02 3.99 22.27
N THR A 82 17.52 4.06 21.03
CA THR A 82 16.74 4.66 19.92
C THR A 82 15.46 3.84 19.70
N TYR A 83 14.33 4.54 19.65
CA TYR A 83 13.03 3.99 19.28
C TYR A 83 12.58 4.57 17.94
N PHE A 84 12.14 3.72 17.04
CA PHE A 84 11.73 4.06 15.69
C PHE A 84 10.21 3.94 15.56
N SER A 85 9.56 5.02 15.13
CA SER A 85 8.12 5.02 14.86
C SER A 85 7.82 5.90 13.66
N ALA A 86 6.84 5.48 12.89
CA ALA A 86 6.37 6.17 11.70
C ALA A 86 4.90 5.81 11.43
N ASP A 87 4.14 6.75 10.89
CA ASP A 87 2.86 6.48 10.24
C ASP A 87 3.03 6.31 8.72
N CYS A 88 1.92 6.26 7.97
CA CYS A 88 1.98 6.03 6.53
C CYS A 88 2.66 7.19 5.78
N ALA A 89 2.45 8.43 6.22
CA ALA A 89 2.95 9.60 5.52
C ALA A 89 4.43 9.83 5.77
N ASP A 90 4.89 9.64 6.98
CA ASP A 90 6.30 9.86 7.32
C ASP A 90 7.20 8.67 7.02
N LEU A 91 6.67 7.44 6.89
CA LEU A 91 7.46 6.23 6.60
C LEU A 91 8.44 6.38 5.42
N PRO A 92 8.06 6.87 4.23
CA PRO A 92 9.00 7.03 3.12
C PRO A 92 10.14 8.00 3.44
N TYR A 93 9.80 9.16 4.04
CA TYR A 93 10.80 10.15 4.45
C TYR A 93 11.71 9.63 5.55
N PHE A 94 11.13 8.93 6.51
CA PHE A 94 11.84 8.30 7.62
C PHE A 94 12.91 7.32 7.10
N LEU A 95 12.53 6.40 6.23
CA LEU A 95 13.46 5.40 5.67
C LEU A 95 14.53 6.06 4.78
N ARG A 96 14.15 7.06 3.98
CA ARG A 96 15.09 7.81 3.13
C ARG A 96 16.11 8.60 3.96
N ALA A 97 15.62 9.31 4.99
CA ALA A 97 16.46 10.09 5.90
C ALA A 97 17.37 9.20 6.75
N TYR A 98 16.85 8.07 7.26
CA TYR A 98 17.63 7.08 7.99
C TYR A 98 18.82 6.58 7.13
N TYR A 99 18.54 6.17 5.90
CA TYR A 99 19.57 5.73 4.97
C TYR A 99 20.57 6.87 4.65
N ALA A 100 20.07 8.08 4.40
CA ALA A 100 20.91 9.25 4.14
C ALA A 100 21.85 9.54 5.31
N TRP A 101 21.33 9.54 6.55
CA TRP A 101 22.14 9.70 7.75
C TRP A 101 23.23 8.65 7.85
N LYS A 102 22.91 7.37 7.68
CA LYS A 102 23.87 6.25 7.77
C LYS A 102 24.93 6.28 6.67
N ARG A 103 24.62 6.88 5.53
CA ARG A 103 25.52 6.95 4.36
C ARG A 103 26.20 8.30 4.18
N GLY A 104 25.87 9.30 5.00
CA GLY A 104 26.37 10.66 4.86
C GLY A 104 25.94 11.32 3.55
N LEU A 105 24.70 11.12 3.14
CA LEU A 105 24.12 11.65 1.90
C LEU A 105 23.35 12.94 2.16
N PRO A 106 23.27 13.89 1.19
CA PRO A 106 22.46 15.07 1.34
C PRO A 106 20.97 14.70 1.43
N PHE A 107 20.24 15.40 2.30
CA PHE A 107 18.82 15.20 2.50
C PHE A 107 18.10 16.53 2.73
N SER A 108 16.93 16.69 2.15
CA SER A 108 16.04 17.82 2.34
C SER A 108 14.59 17.34 2.27
N TYR A 109 13.69 18.06 2.91
CA TYR A 109 12.27 17.75 2.87
C TYR A 109 11.41 19.00 2.92
N ALA A 110 10.24 18.94 2.30
CA ALA A 110 9.21 19.94 2.44
C ALA A 110 8.71 19.94 3.90
N SER A 111 8.85 21.06 4.60
CA SER A 111 8.46 21.18 6.01
C SER A 111 7.05 21.76 6.17
N SER A 112 6.52 22.43 5.15
CA SER A 112 5.10 22.81 5.09
C SER A 112 4.62 22.93 3.65
N VAL A 113 3.31 22.81 3.49
CA VAL A 113 2.59 23.02 2.22
C VAL A 113 1.41 23.94 2.44
N SER A 114 1.02 24.66 1.41
CA SER A 114 -0.20 25.46 1.35
C SER A 114 -1.12 24.97 0.23
N PRO A 115 -2.44 25.07 0.38
CA PRO A 115 -3.36 24.60 -0.64
C PRO A 115 -3.34 25.50 -1.85
N ARG A 116 -3.37 24.90 -3.04
CA ARG A 116 -3.62 25.62 -4.30
C ARG A 116 -5.13 25.86 -4.44
N GLY A 117 -5.51 27.04 -4.90
CA GLY A 117 -6.91 27.40 -5.10
C GLY A 117 -7.62 27.89 -3.83
N ARG A 118 -8.94 27.71 -3.76
CA ARG A 118 -9.80 28.31 -2.72
C ARG A 118 -9.99 27.44 -1.48
N THR A 119 -9.66 26.15 -1.53
CA THR A 119 -9.80 25.22 -0.41
C THR A 119 -8.70 25.47 0.62
N ARG A 120 -9.05 25.55 1.89
CA ARG A 120 -8.07 25.78 2.98
C ARG A 120 -7.47 24.49 3.55
N ASP A 121 -8.14 23.36 3.40
CA ASP A 121 -7.64 22.09 3.92
C ASP A 121 -6.64 21.46 2.94
N ILE A 122 -5.38 21.42 3.34
CA ILE A 122 -4.26 20.86 2.55
C ILE A 122 -4.41 19.35 2.27
N ARG A 123 -5.21 18.63 3.06
CA ARG A 123 -5.39 17.17 2.92
C ARG A 123 -6.41 16.82 1.83
N TYR A 124 -7.34 17.72 1.52
CA TYR A 124 -8.51 17.43 0.69
C TYR A 124 -8.64 18.31 -0.56
N THR A 125 -7.68 19.18 -0.82
CA THR A 125 -7.73 20.07 -1.99
C THR A 125 -7.69 19.28 -3.30
N ALA A 126 -8.67 19.48 -4.16
CA ALA A 126 -8.71 18.88 -5.50
C ALA A 126 -7.62 19.44 -6.43
N SER A 127 -7.20 20.70 -6.21
CA SER A 127 -6.13 21.36 -6.96
C SER A 127 -4.73 21.01 -6.47
N GLY A 128 -4.63 20.26 -5.39
CA GLY A 128 -3.36 19.93 -4.74
C GLY A 128 -2.77 21.09 -3.94
N ASN A 129 -1.55 20.90 -3.51
CA ASN A 129 -0.80 21.83 -2.69
C ASN A 129 0.42 22.37 -3.43
N GLU A 130 1.06 23.35 -2.83
CA GLU A 130 2.39 23.85 -3.18
C GLU A 130 3.27 23.88 -1.93
N ILE A 131 4.59 23.69 -2.09
CA ILE A 131 5.55 23.71 -0.99
C ILE A 131 5.71 25.17 -0.54
N SER A 132 5.40 25.44 0.73
CA SER A 132 5.54 26.78 1.33
C SER A 132 6.82 26.93 2.14
N SER A 133 7.38 25.85 2.67
CA SER A 133 8.71 25.85 3.30
C SER A 133 9.41 24.52 3.16
N ARG A 134 10.74 24.56 3.32
CA ARG A 134 11.63 23.41 3.17
C ARG A 134 12.73 23.44 4.24
N ARG A 135 13.22 22.29 4.61
CA ARG A 135 14.34 22.15 5.54
C ARG A 135 15.46 21.31 4.91
N ASP A 136 16.60 21.95 4.71
CA ASP A 136 17.84 21.30 4.28
C ASP A 136 18.57 20.74 5.50
N ILE A 137 18.99 19.49 5.42
CA ILE A 137 19.70 18.78 6.49
C ILE A 137 21.19 18.81 6.18
N LEU A 138 21.87 19.76 6.78
CA LEU A 138 23.30 20.01 6.62
C LEU A 138 24.10 19.39 7.76
N SER A 139 25.43 19.25 7.57
CA SER A 139 26.34 18.74 8.62
C SER A 139 26.23 19.58 9.89
N GLY A 140 26.06 18.91 11.02
CA GLY A 140 25.94 19.55 12.34
C GLY A 140 24.59 20.23 12.62
N SER A 141 23.65 20.27 11.67
CA SER A 141 22.36 20.93 11.88
C SER A 141 21.45 20.20 12.89
N THR A 142 21.59 18.90 13.00
CA THR A 142 20.80 18.04 13.90
C THR A 142 21.49 16.70 14.11
N SER A 143 20.95 15.87 15.00
CA SER A 143 21.32 14.45 15.11
C SER A 143 20.38 13.57 14.26
N GLY A 144 20.85 12.38 13.88
CA GLY A 144 20.03 11.41 13.15
C GLY A 144 18.74 11.05 13.89
N PRO A 145 18.78 10.65 15.18
CA PRO A 145 17.56 10.37 15.94
C PRO A 145 16.60 11.57 16.02
N GLN A 146 17.13 12.81 16.21
CA GLN A 146 16.30 14.00 16.24
C GLN A 146 15.64 14.29 14.90
N LEU A 147 16.39 14.12 13.79
CA LEU A 147 15.83 14.25 12.43
C LEU A 147 14.62 13.31 12.22
N LEU A 148 14.72 12.07 12.67
CA LEU A 148 13.62 11.10 12.53
C LEU A 148 12.40 11.50 13.37
N VAL A 149 12.59 12.07 14.56
CA VAL A 149 11.51 12.64 15.37
C VAL A 149 10.90 13.87 14.69
N ASP A 150 11.72 14.77 14.16
CA ASP A 150 11.26 15.97 13.45
C ASP A 150 10.40 15.59 12.23
N LEU A 151 10.82 14.58 11.44
CA LEU A 151 10.07 14.10 10.28
C LEU A 151 8.68 13.57 10.69
N ARG A 152 8.62 12.71 11.71
CA ARG A 152 7.35 12.18 12.22
C ARG A 152 6.38 13.29 12.67
N ASN A 153 6.89 14.38 13.22
CA ASN A 153 6.07 15.49 13.69
C ASN A 153 5.72 16.51 12.62
N THR A 154 6.33 16.42 11.43
CA THR A 154 6.23 17.43 10.37
C THR A 154 5.53 16.89 9.13
N ILE A 155 5.88 15.66 8.70
CA ILE A 155 5.37 15.11 7.46
C ILE A 155 3.91 14.68 7.63
N SER A 156 3.12 14.97 6.61
CA SER A 156 1.74 14.49 6.48
C SER A 156 1.46 14.08 5.04
N SER A 157 0.38 13.36 4.81
CA SER A 157 -0.04 12.95 3.47
C SER A 157 -0.27 14.13 2.50
N ALA A 158 -0.49 15.33 3.03
CA ALA A 158 -0.59 16.57 2.24
C ALA A 158 0.70 16.92 1.47
N MET A 159 1.88 16.48 1.97
CA MET A 159 3.18 16.69 1.32
C MET A 159 3.32 15.94 -0.02
N TYR A 160 2.50 14.93 -0.24
CA TYR A 160 2.50 14.13 -1.47
C TYR A 160 1.49 14.64 -2.50
N ARG A 161 0.55 15.49 -2.07
CA ARG A 161 -0.55 16.04 -2.87
C ARG A 161 -0.07 17.23 -3.70
N LEU A 162 0.89 16.98 -4.58
CA LEU A 162 1.57 17.98 -5.41
C LEU A 162 1.33 17.68 -6.89
N HIS A 163 1.07 18.75 -7.68
CA HIS A 163 0.89 18.60 -9.11
C HIS A 163 2.17 18.06 -9.76
N PRO A 164 2.07 17.12 -10.73
CA PRO A 164 3.24 16.49 -11.35
C PRO A 164 4.21 17.46 -12.03
N ASP A 165 3.72 18.58 -12.56
CA ASP A 165 4.54 19.58 -13.26
C ASP A 165 5.37 20.46 -12.33
N MET A 166 5.17 20.35 -11.01
CA MET A 166 5.94 21.14 -10.04
C MET A 166 7.39 20.64 -9.96
N GLU A 167 8.29 21.60 -9.99
CA GLU A 167 9.72 21.38 -9.76
C GLU A 167 10.10 21.69 -8.30
N ALA A 168 11.33 21.36 -7.90
CA ALA A 168 11.81 21.50 -6.52
C ALA A 168 10.95 20.77 -5.47
N THR A 169 10.25 19.71 -5.88
CA THR A 169 9.53 18.78 -5.01
C THR A 169 10.43 17.64 -4.57
N ASP A 170 10.15 17.02 -3.42
CA ASP A 170 10.95 15.89 -2.91
C ASP A 170 10.79 14.65 -3.79
N LEU A 171 9.61 14.51 -4.39
CA LEU A 171 9.21 13.37 -5.19
C LEU A 171 8.68 13.85 -6.55
N TYR A 172 8.82 13.00 -7.55
CA TYR A 172 8.27 13.24 -8.89
C TYR A 172 7.56 11.99 -9.44
N PRO A 173 6.54 12.13 -10.30
CA PRO A 173 5.85 11.01 -10.91
C PRO A 173 6.75 10.31 -11.93
N VAL A 174 6.70 8.98 -11.95
CA VAL A 174 7.57 8.17 -12.79
C VAL A 174 6.80 7.44 -13.87
N ARG A 175 7.53 7.05 -14.91
CA ARG A 175 7.07 6.12 -15.94
C ARG A 175 6.76 4.77 -15.33
N ILE A 176 5.69 4.15 -15.82
CA ILE A 176 5.29 2.81 -15.38
C ILE A 176 6.07 1.76 -16.18
N ASP A 177 7.26 1.46 -15.72
CA ASP A 177 8.07 0.35 -16.23
C ASP A 177 9.05 -0.17 -15.15
N ARG A 178 9.61 -1.36 -15.37
CA ARG A 178 10.54 -2.01 -14.44
C ARG A 178 11.87 -1.29 -14.23
N LYS A 179 12.22 -0.34 -15.09
CA LYS A 179 13.46 0.45 -14.92
C LYS A 179 13.24 1.63 -14.01
N SER A 180 12.03 2.20 -14.05
CA SER A 180 11.65 3.39 -13.28
C SER A 180 11.12 3.03 -11.89
N LEU A 181 10.23 2.04 -11.79
CA LEU A 181 9.72 1.55 -10.51
C LEU A 181 10.71 0.55 -9.88
N ARG A 182 11.04 0.80 -8.60
CA ARG A 182 12.01 0.01 -7.84
C ARG A 182 11.70 0.00 -6.36
N PRO A 183 12.30 -0.89 -5.57
CA PRO A 183 12.22 -0.77 -4.11
C PRO A 183 12.65 0.63 -3.65
N GLY A 184 11.84 1.25 -2.80
CA GLY A 184 12.00 2.65 -2.38
C GLY A 184 11.18 3.67 -3.18
N SER A 185 10.56 3.28 -4.30
CA SER A 185 9.50 4.09 -4.92
C SER A 185 8.33 4.25 -3.97
N VAL A 186 7.73 5.42 -3.98
CA VAL A 186 6.61 5.78 -3.10
C VAL A 186 5.30 5.65 -3.88
N LEU A 187 4.29 5.13 -3.23
CA LEU A 187 2.93 5.04 -3.74
C LEU A 187 2.03 5.93 -2.90
N TYR A 188 1.41 6.94 -3.52
CA TYR A 188 0.47 7.84 -2.87
C TYR A 188 -0.96 7.62 -3.34
N ASP A 189 -1.85 7.35 -2.40
CA ASP A 189 -3.31 7.31 -2.58
C ASP A 189 -3.89 8.67 -2.19
N PRO A 190 -4.67 9.35 -3.06
CA PRO A 190 -5.22 10.67 -2.79
C PRO A 190 -6.18 10.69 -1.59
N ASN A 191 -6.58 9.54 -1.13
CA ASN A 191 -7.34 9.34 0.12
C ASN A 191 -6.47 9.42 1.38
N GLY A 192 -5.29 10.05 1.29
CA GLY A 192 -4.42 10.33 2.42
C GLY A 192 -3.53 9.16 2.84
N HIS A 193 -3.36 8.12 2.01
CA HIS A 193 -2.53 6.97 2.33
C HIS A 193 -1.24 6.93 1.51
N VAL A 194 -0.16 6.54 2.16
CA VAL A 194 1.18 6.45 1.54
C VAL A 194 1.79 5.09 1.84
N ALA A 195 2.47 4.52 0.85
CA ALA A 195 3.17 3.26 0.97
C ALA A 195 4.54 3.31 0.27
N VAL A 196 5.42 2.40 0.62
CA VAL A 196 6.73 2.22 -0.02
C VAL A 196 6.76 0.91 -0.77
N VAL A 197 7.02 0.96 -2.06
CA VAL A 197 7.27 -0.24 -2.86
C VAL A 197 8.52 -0.93 -2.34
N TYR A 198 8.43 -2.21 -1.98
CA TYR A 198 9.61 -2.94 -1.54
C TYR A 198 10.02 -4.07 -2.49
N LYS A 199 9.10 -4.55 -3.36
CA LYS A 199 9.38 -5.62 -4.31
C LYS A 199 8.45 -5.55 -5.52
N ILE A 200 8.95 -5.96 -6.67
CA ILE A 200 8.14 -6.21 -7.87
C ILE A 200 8.38 -7.65 -8.27
N GLU A 201 7.32 -8.46 -8.29
CA GLU A 201 7.38 -9.87 -8.66
C GLU A 201 7.50 -10.03 -10.19
N ASP A 202 7.92 -11.21 -10.65
CA ASP A 202 8.10 -11.46 -12.07
C ASP A 202 6.79 -11.45 -12.85
N ASP A 203 5.70 -11.80 -12.20
CA ASP A 203 4.34 -11.73 -12.73
C ASP A 203 3.75 -10.30 -12.75
N GLY A 204 4.52 -9.29 -12.36
CA GLY A 204 4.15 -7.88 -12.38
C GLY A 204 3.42 -7.38 -11.13
N ARG A 205 3.20 -8.21 -10.10
CA ARG A 205 2.66 -7.72 -8.82
C ARG A 205 3.65 -6.78 -8.16
N VAL A 206 3.16 -5.61 -7.76
CA VAL A 206 3.92 -4.62 -7.00
C VAL A 206 3.58 -4.79 -5.52
N LEU A 207 4.58 -5.15 -4.73
CA LEU A 207 4.44 -5.34 -3.29
C LEU A 207 4.90 -4.07 -2.56
N TYR A 208 4.11 -3.65 -1.58
CA TYR A 208 4.40 -2.46 -0.79
C TYR A 208 4.38 -2.78 0.71
N MET A 209 4.98 -1.89 1.49
CA MET A 209 4.84 -1.82 2.94
C MET A 209 4.33 -0.43 3.32
N ASP A 210 3.53 -0.37 4.36
CA ASP A 210 2.94 0.85 4.90
C ASP A 210 2.90 0.82 6.43
N ALA A 211 3.07 1.97 7.06
CA ALA A 211 2.90 2.12 8.49
C ALA A 211 1.56 2.78 8.81
N HIS A 212 1.16 2.69 10.06
CA HIS A 212 -0.12 3.21 10.54
C HIS A 212 0.08 4.02 11.84
N PRO A 213 -0.86 4.90 12.22
CA PRO A 213 -0.76 5.71 13.44
C PRO A 213 -0.56 4.88 14.72
N ASP A 214 -1.03 3.63 14.74
CA ASP A 214 -0.79 2.67 15.83
C ASP A 214 0.65 2.09 15.86
N ASN A 215 1.55 2.58 15.00
CA ASN A 215 2.92 2.11 14.75
C ASN A 215 3.03 0.70 14.15
N SER A 216 1.93 0.10 13.71
CA SER A 216 2.00 -1.15 12.97
C SER A 216 2.58 -0.93 11.58
N LEU A 217 3.37 -1.92 11.10
CA LEU A 217 3.89 -1.96 9.74
C LEU A 217 3.27 -3.15 9.02
N THR A 218 2.51 -2.86 7.97
CA THR A 218 1.81 -3.86 7.18
C THR A 218 2.42 -4.02 5.79
N ARG A 219 2.02 -5.06 5.08
CA ARG A 219 2.46 -5.35 3.72
C ARG A 219 1.26 -5.73 2.88
N GLY A 220 1.32 -5.36 1.61
CA GLY A 220 0.23 -5.67 0.70
C GLY A 220 0.65 -5.68 -0.75
N THR A 221 -0.30 -6.01 -1.60
CA THR A 221 -0.16 -5.96 -3.05
C THR A 221 -0.92 -4.77 -3.59
N TYR A 222 -0.30 -4.03 -4.49
CA TYR A 222 -0.94 -2.93 -5.21
C TYR A 222 -2.12 -3.41 -6.05
N GLY A 223 -3.20 -2.67 -6.05
CA GLY A 223 -4.43 -2.95 -6.78
C GLY A 223 -5.43 -1.81 -6.65
N LYS A 224 -6.69 -2.06 -6.95
CA LYS A 224 -7.78 -1.06 -6.98
C LYS A 224 -8.06 -0.36 -5.64
N LYS A 225 -7.52 -0.88 -4.54
CA LYS A 225 -7.55 -0.21 -3.24
C LYS A 225 -6.73 1.08 -3.17
N PHE A 226 -5.84 1.32 -4.15
CA PHE A 226 -5.15 2.60 -4.38
C PHE A 226 -5.80 3.32 -5.55
N VAL A 227 -6.39 4.47 -5.30
CA VAL A 227 -7.21 5.16 -6.28
C VAL A 227 -6.36 6.00 -7.23
N ARG A 228 -6.63 5.89 -8.53
CA ARG A 228 -6.12 6.83 -9.53
C ARG A 228 -6.85 8.17 -9.41
N SER A 229 -6.16 9.30 -9.53
CA SER A 229 -6.76 10.62 -9.39
C SER A 229 -6.30 11.62 -10.44
N SER A 230 -6.86 12.83 -10.38
CA SER A 230 -6.43 13.94 -11.19
C SER A 230 -4.98 14.36 -10.90
N PRO A 231 -4.29 14.99 -11.86
CA PRO A 231 -2.92 15.50 -11.66
C PRO A 231 -2.79 16.42 -10.44
N GLY A 232 -3.77 17.26 -10.17
CA GLY A 232 -3.77 18.15 -9.01
C GLY A 232 -3.62 17.42 -7.69
N MET A 233 -4.26 16.24 -7.54
CA MET A 233 -4.15 15.42 -6.34
C MET A 233 -2.83 14.65 -6.25
N GLY A 234 -2.09 14.50 -7.35
CA GLY A 234 -0.75 13.94 -7.36
C GLY A 234 -0.62 12.48 -6.95
N SER A 235 -1.68 11.65 -7.13
CA SER A 235 -1.63 10.21 -6.76
C SER A 235 -0.66 9.40 -7.61
N GLY A 236 -0.44 8.15 -7.22
CA GLY A 236 0.31 7.17 -7.98
C GLY A 236 1.76 7.00 -7.54
N PHE A 237 2.57 6.41 -8.42
CA PHE A 237 3.95 6.07 -8.16
C PHE A 237 4.87 7.27 -8.34
N LYS A 238 5.80 7.42 -7.41
CA LYS A 238 6.78 8.52 -7.39
C LYS A 238 8.16 7.99 -7.01
N ASN A 239 9.20 8.64 -7.53
CA ASN A 239 10.57 8.44 -7.07
C ASN A 239 11.10 9.68 -6.36
N TRP A 240 12.13 9.49 -5.56
CA TRP A 240 12.87 10.57 -4.92
C TRP A 240 13.59 11.40 -5.97
N ARG A 241 13.39 12.71 -5.92
CA ARG A 241 14.07 13.63 -6.82
C ARG A 241 15.56 13.67 -6.49
N PRO A 242 16.45 13.53 -7.50
CA PRO A 242 17.87 13.69 -7.28
C PRO A 242 18.20 15.08 -6.71
N THR A 243 19.07 15.09 -5.71
CA THR A 243 19.49 16.29 -5.00
C THR A 243 21.01 16.42 -5.04
N LYS A 244 21.48 17.69 -5.04
CA LYS A 244 22.90 18.05 -4.97
C LYS A 244 23.10 19.11 -3.91
N LEU A 245 24.13 18.93 -3.06
CA LEU A 245 24.59 19.95 -2.14
C LEU A 245 25.50 20.93 -2.90
N ALA A 246 25.06 22.16 -3.10
CA ALA A 246 25.78 23.19 -3.83
C ALA A 246 26.37 24.24 -2.87
N GLY A 247 27.55 24.76 -3.19
CA GLY A 247 28.21 25.84 -2.45
C GLY A 247 28.72 25.46 -1.05
N ALA A 248 28.82 24.15 -0.75
CA ALA A 248 29.42 23.67 0.50
C ALA A 248 30.96 23.64 0.42
N ALA A 249 31.60 23.88 1.56
CA ALA A 249 33.05 23.70 1.72
C ALA A 249 33.36 22.30 2.26
N LYS A 250 34.36 21.62 1.71
CA LYS A 250 34.79 20.30 2.18
C LYS A 250 35.93 20.44 3.18
N THR A 251 35.77 19.88 4.38
CA THR A 251 36.82 19.86 5.40
C THR A 251 37.90 18.83 5.07
N PRO A 252 39.10 18.89 5.73
CA PRO A 252 40.14 17.88 5.58
C PRO A 252 39.66 16.45 5.90
N GLU A 253 38.69 16.31 6.82
CA GLU A 253 38.09 15.02 7.19
C GLU A 253 37.01 14.55 6.17
N GLY A 254 36.81 15.30 5.09
CA GLY A 254 35.90 14.96 4.02
C GLY A 254 34.42 15.29 4.27
N ILE A 255 34.12 16.09 5.31
CA ILE A 255 32.79 16.53 5.67
C ILE A 255 32.44 17.81 4.90
N PHE A 256 31.25 17.86 4.30
CA PHE A 256 30.75 19.08 3.66
C PHE A 256 30.05 19.97 4.69
N ILE A 257 30.42 21.24 4.77
CA ILE A 257 29.86 22.24 5.69
C ILE A 257 29.22 23.38 4.91
N GLY A 258 28.03 23.82 5.33
CA GLY A 258 27.26 24.86 4.66
C GLY A 258 26.66 24.41 3.34
N GLY A 259 26.38 25.34 2.46
CA GLY A 259 25.74 25.09 1.18
C GLY A 259 24.21 25.08 1.26
N ARG A 260 23.59 24.68 0.16
CA ARG A 260 22.14 24.50 0.00
C ARG A 260 21.85 23.27 -0.84
N ILE A 261 20.67 22.68 -0.68
CA ILE A 261 20.25 21.55 -1.50
C ILE A 261 19.56 22.07 -2.77
N GLU A 262 20.03 21.63 -3.91
CA GLU A 262 19.45 21.87 -5.22
C GLU A 262 18.77 20.59 -5.74
N PHE A 263 17.68 20.75 -6.48
CA PHE A 263 16.86 19.65 -7.00
C PHE A 263 16.96 19.57 -8.52
N ALA A 264 17.07 18.37 -9.06
CA ALA A 264 16.99 18.13 -10.50
C ALA A 264 15.63 18.59 -11.04
N LYS A 265 15.62 19.24 -12.21
CA LYS A 265 14.39 19.66 -12.90
C LYS A 265 13.71 18.47 -13.58
N ASN A 266 12.41 18.59 -13.88
CA ASN A 266 11.68 17.52 -14.57
C ASN A 266 12.31 17.11 -15.90
N ALA A 267 12.86 18.08 -16.66
CA ALA A 267 13.54 17.85 -17.94
C ALA A 267 14.87 17.06 -17.81
N GLU A 268 15.46 17.01 -16.60
CA GLU A 268 16.71 16.29 -16.31
C GLU A 268 16.46 14.85 -15.84
N LEU A 269 15.18 14.46 -15.68
CA LEU A 269 14.77 13.15 -15.14
C LEU A 269 14.36 12.22 -16.28
N PRO A 270 15.15 11.18 -16.61
CA PRO A 270 14.87 10.32 -17.76
C PRO A 270 13.62 9.45 -17.59
N ASP A 271 13.20 9.23 -16.36
CA ASP A 271 12.02 8.44 -15.99
C ASP A 271 10.83 9.30 -15.53
N TYR A 272 10.92 10.63 -15.60
CA TYR A 272 9.76 11.50 -15.38
C TYR A 272 8.66 11.21 -16.39
N SER A 273 7.43 11.04 -15.91
CA SER A 273 6.27 10.79 -16.78
C SER A 273 4.96 11.17 -16.08
N THR A 274 4.04 11.70 -16.88
CA THR A 274 2.66 11.99 -16.46
C THR A 274 1.65 10.96 -16.98
N GLU A 275 2.12 9.85 -17.57
CA GLU A 275 1.25 8.82 -18.16
C GLU A 275 0.24 8.24 -17.16
N GLN A 276 0.60 8.17 -15.87
CA GLN A 276 -0.29 7.69 -14.81
C GLN A 276 -1.60 8.49 -14.73
N TYR A 277 -1.56 9.76 -15.16
CA TYR A 277 -2.72 10.65 -15.15
C TYR A 277 -3.42 10.67 -16.51
N PHE A 278 -2.67 10.76 -17.60
CA PHE A 278 -3.22 11.07 -18.92
C PHE A 278 -3.27 9.85 -19.88
N GLY A 279 -2.84 8.67 -19.45
CA GLY A 279 -2.67 7.52 -20.32
C GLY A 279 -1.34 7.52 -21.06
N ASN A 280 -1.07 6.43 -21.79
CA ASN A 280 0.20 6.23 -22.51
C ASN A 280 0.11 6.54 -24.02
N VAL A 281 -1.02 7.08 -24.48
CA VAL A 281 -1.20 7.52 -25.87
C VAL A 281 -0.98 9.02 -25.95
N ALA A 282 -0.11 9.44 -26.88
CA ALA A 282 0.14 10.85 -27.13
C ALA A 282 -1.12 11.54 -27.64
N ARG A 283 -1.51 12.63 -27.01
CA ARG A 283 -2.67 13.45 -27.38
C ARG A 283 -2.31 14.95 -27.24
N PRO A 284 -2.95 15.84 -28.05
CA PRO A 284 -2.83 17.27 -27.85
C PRO A 284 -3.15 17.67 -26.41
N ALA A 285 -2.48 18.69 -25.89
CA ALA A 285 -2.69 19.14 -24.51
C ALA A 285 -4.14 19.55 -24.22
N ALA A 286 -4.83 20.13 -25.21
CA ALA A 286 -6.25 20.52 -25.13
C ALA A 286 -7.19 19.32 -24.95
N ASP A 287 -6.79 18.12 -25.41
CA ASP A 287 -7.60 16.90 -25.37
C ASP A 287 -7.23 15.99 -24.19
N ARG A 288 -6.32 16.44 -23.31
CA ARG A 288 -5.85 15.67 -22.17
C ARG A 288 -6.76 15.83 -20.97
N GLU A 289 -7.79 15.01 -20.92
CA GLU A 289 -8.55 14.80 -19.70
C GLU A 289 -8.02 13.57 -18.97
N TRP A 290 -7.71 13.70 -17.67
CA TRP A 290 -7.12 12.63 -16.88
C TRP A 290 -8.05 11.40 -16.76
N SER A 291 -9.37 11.60 -16.73
CA SER A 291 -10.36 10.52 -16.58
C SER A 291 -10.49 9.67 -17.85
N SER A 292 -10.24 10.24 -19.02
CA SER A 292 -10.40 9.62 -20.34
C SER A 292 -9.10 9.13 -20.98
N GLY A 293 -7.97 9.24 -20.27
CA GLY A 293 -6.67 8.81 -20.81
C GLY A 293 -6.62 7.30 -21.04
N PRO A 294 -6.48 6.84 -22.31
CA PRO A 294 -6.39 5.42 -22.60
C PRO A 294 -5.06 4.85 -22.16
N PHE A 295 -5.11 3.63 -21.64
CA PHE A 295 -3.93 2.81 -21.41
C PHE A 295 -3.93 1.68 -22.45
N MET A 296 -2.96 1.70 -23.33
CA MET A 296 -2.83 0.72 -24.43
C MET A 296 -1.69 -0.23 -24.14
N LEU A 297 -1.96 -1.53 -24.32
CA LEU A 297 -0.98 -2.59 -24.41
C LEU A 297 -1.10 -3.18 -25.82
N ASP A 298 -0.07 -3.00 -26.65
CA ASP A 298 -0.15 -3.24 -28.08
C ASP A 298 -1.38 -2.50 -28.65
N ASP A 299 -2.31 -3.21 -29.27
CA ASP A 299 -3.52 -2.66 -29.88
C ASP A 299 -4.76 -2.74 -28.97
N GLN A 300 -4.61 -3.14 -27.70
CA GLN A 300 -5.72 -3.32 -26.78
C GLN A 300 -5.77 -2.24 -25.70
N SER A 301 -6.95 -1.67 -25.51
CA SER A 301 -7.21 -0.80 -24.35
C SER A 301 -7.40 -1.64 -23.10
N VAL A 302 -6.72 -1.27 -22.03
CA VAL A 302 -6.79 -1.93 -20.72
C VAL A 302 -7.09 -0.90 -19.64
N ASP A 303 -7.52 -1.35 -18.46
CA ASP A 303 -7.61 -0.45 -17.32
C ASP A 303 -6.20 -0.09 -16.78
N TYR A 304 -6.13 0.96 -15.97
CA TYR A 304 -4.86 1.45 -15.43
C TYR A 304 -4.12 0.38 -14.60
N TYR A 305 -4.83 -0.44 -13.85
CA TYR A 305 -4.21 -1.45 -12.97
C TYR A 305 -3.68 -2.62 -13.78
N ASP A 306 -4.39 -3.04 -14.81
CA ASP A 306 -3.92 -4.03 -15.78
C ASP A 306 -2.70 -3.48 -16.56
N TYR A 307 -2.70 -2.20 -16.94
CA TYR A 307 -1.54 -1.55 -17.54
C TYR A 307 -0.31 -1.60 -16.62
N VAL A 308 -0.46 -1.19 -15.34
CA VAL A 308 0.63 -1.29 -14.36
C VAL A 308 1.13 -2.73 -14.25
N ARG A 309 0.21 -3.69 -14.11
CA ARG A 309 0.57 -5.11 -13.98
C ARG A 309 1.37 -5.61 -15.19
N ALA A 310 0.94 -5.31 -16.41
CA ALA A 310 1.62 -5.71 -17.64
C ALA A 310 3.00 -5.07 -17.74
N ARG A 311 3.11 -3.77 -17.50
CA ARG A 311 4.38 -3.03 -17.57
C ARG A 311 5.40 -3.53 -16.55
N MET A 312 4.93 -3.97 -15.38
CA MET A 312 5.77 -4.62 -14.37
C MET A 312 6.06 -6.10 -14.70
N GLY A 313 5.21 -6.78 -15.43
CA GLY A 313 5.34 -8.18 -15.84
C GLY A 313 6.03 -8.43 -17.18
N GLY A 314 6.80 -7.46 -17.70
CA GLY A 314 7.55 -7.63 -18.96
C GLY A 314 6.82 -7.19 -20.23
N GLY A 315 5.71 -6.45 -20.09
CA GLY A 315 4.98 -5.81 -21.21
C GLY A 315 3.69 -6.49 -21.61
N SER A 316 3.37 -7.65 -21.08
CA SER A 316 2.13 -8.37 -21.35
C SER A 316 1.40 -8.78 -20.08
N LEU A 317 0.09 -8.96 -20.18
CA LEU A 317 -0.71 -9.56 -19.10
C LEU A 317 -0.67 -11.08 -19.25
N ASN A 318 -0.18 -11.72 -18.20
CA ASN A 318 -0.10 -13.18 -18.09
C ASN A 318 -0.71 -13.61 -16.77
N TYR A 319 -2.02 -13.88 -16.78
CA TYR A 319 -2.72 -14.33 -15.59
C TYR A 319 -2.84 -15.85 -15.55
N GLU A 320 -2.41 -16.43 -14.46
CA GLU A 320 -2.78 -17.79 -14.05
C GLU A 320 -3.99 -17.72 -13.10
N PRO A 321 -5.23 -17.88 -13.57
CA PRO A 321 -6.43 -17.53 -12.79
C PRO A 321 -6.51 -18.16 -11.41
N VAL A 322 -6.16 -19.45 -11.32
CA VAL A 322 -6.21 -20.19 -10.06
C VAL A 322 -5.20 -19.64 -9.06
N GLN A 323 -3.96 -19.36 -9.51
CA GLN A 323 -2.93 -18.80 -8.67
C GLN A 323 -3.25 -17.34 -8.27
N GLU A 324 -3.85 -16.56 -9.19
CA GLU A 324 -4.27 -15.19 -8.88
C GLU A 324 -5.33 -15.15 -7.78
N VAL A 325 -6.36 -16.01 -7.88
CA VAL A 325 -7.40 -16.12 -6.83
C VAL A 325 -6.78 -16.50 -5.49
N ARG A 326 -5.84 -17.46 -5.46
CA ARG A 326 -5.10 -17.82 -4.24
C ARG A 326 -4.33 -16.62 -3.66
N ASN A 327 -3.60 -15.90 -4.50
CA ASN A 327 -2.82 -14.73 -4.08
C ASN A 327 -3.72 -13.63 -3.50
N MET A 328 -4.84 -13.34 -4.17
CA MET A 328 -5.80 -12.32 -3.71
C MET A 328 -6.45 -12.72 -2.37
N MET A 329 -6.83 -14.00 -2.20
CA MET A 329 -7.42 -14.48 -0.95
C MET A 329 -6.42 -14.45 0.21
N ARG A 330 -5.16 -14.82 -0.03
CA ARG A 330 -4.09 -14.70 0.98
C ARG A 330 -3.86 -13.26 1.38
N ALA A 331 -3.84 -12.33 0.43
CA ALA A 331 -3.74 -10.90 0.72
C ALA A 331 -4.94 -10.40 1.54
N ASN A 332 -6.16 -10.80 1.20
CA ASN A 332 -7.36 -10.47 1.97
C ASN A 332 -7.27 -11.02 3.41
N CYS A 333 -6.74 -12.24 3.58
CA CYS A 333 -6.56 -12.82 4.90
C CYS A 333 -5.52 -12.08 5.75
N GLU A 334 -4.42 -11.60 5.15
CA GLU A 334 -3.45 -10.73 5.83
C GLU A 334 -4.10 -9.39 6.22
N ASP A 335 -4.84 -8.74 5.32
CA ASP A 335 -5.56 -7.50 5.61
C ASP A 335 -6.57 -7.68 6.77
N LEU A 336 -7.23 -8.86 6.87
CA LEU A 336 -8.12 -9.21 7.99
C LEU A 336 -7.37 -9.35 9.32
N ARG A 337 -6.16 -9.94 9.31
CA ARG A 337 -5.31 -10.04 10.50
C ARG A 337 -4.88 -8.68 11.00
N TYR A 338 -4.45 -7.80 10.09
CA TYR A 338 -4.10 -6.43 10.43
C TYR A 338 -5.29 -5.63 10.98
N ARG A 339 -6.50 -5.90 10.45
CA ARG A 339 -7.72 -5.33 11.04
C ARG A 339 -7.96 -5.84 12.46
N ALA A 340 -7.75 -7.13 12.69
CA ALA A 340 -7.92 -7.72 14.01
C ALA A 340 -6.98 -7.07 15.03
N GLU A 341 -5.70 -6.92 14.70
CA GLU A 341 -4.71 -6.25 15.55
C GLU A 341 -5.13 -4.81 15.89
N ALA A 342 -5.63 -4.04 14.92
CA ALA A 342 -6.10 -2.67 15.15
C ALA A 342 -7.33 -2.61 16.05
N VAL A 343 -8.29 -3.53 15.86
CA VAL A 343 -9.48 -3.62 16.72
C VAL A 343 -9.10 -4.03 18.15
N ASP A 344 -8.22 -5.02 18.29
CA ASP A 344 -7.74 -5.47 19.60
C ASP A 344 -7.00 -4.37 20.35
N LEU A 345 -6.18 -3.57 19.66
CA LEU A 345 -5.51 -2.42 20.25
C LEU A 345 -6.52 -1.38 20.77
N ALA A 346 -7.55 -1.06 20.00
CA ALA A 346 -8.61 -0.13 20.42
C ALA A 346 -9.35 -0.63 21.68
N ILE A 347 -9.63 -1.94 21.73
CA ILE A 347 -10.25 -2.59 22.90
C ILE A 347 -9.32 -2.53 24.11
N GLN A 348 -8.03 -2.86 23.96
CA GLN A 348 -7.03 -2.80 25.04
C GLN A 348 -6.86 -1.38 25.60
N ARG A 349 -7.01 -0.36 24.75
CA ARG A 349 -6.99 1.06 25.16
C ARG A 349 -8.29 1.52 25.81
N GLY A 350 -9.31 0.67 25.87
CA GLY A 350 -10.58 0.96 26.54
C GLY A 350 -11.47 1.97 25.81
N ILE A 351 -11.25 2.19 24.50
CA ILE A 351 -12.03 3.19 23.74
C ILE A 351 -13.51 2.83 23.72
N HIS A 352 -13.83 1.56 23.57
CA HIS A 352 -15.20 1.02 23.60
C HIS A 352 -15.94 1.30 24.92
N ALA A 353 -15.21 1.52 26.02
CA ALA A 353 -15.82 1.83 27.32
C ALA A 353 -16.18 3.33 27.50
N LYS A 354 -15.68 4.20 26.61
CA LYS A 354 -15.99 5.63 26.63
C LYS A 354 -17.38 5.90 26.06
N SER A 355 -17.94 7.04 26.41
CA SER A 355 -19.21 7.50 25.85
C SER A 355 -19.08 7.78 24.35
N GLN A 356 -20.14 7.49 23.60
CA GLN A 356 -20.21 7.83 22.19
C GLN A 356 -20.15 9.36 22.00
N PRO A 357 -19.28 9.89 21.14
CA PRO A 357 -19.30 11.30 20.77
C PRO A 357 -20.64 11.70 20.14
N GLY A 358 -21.08 12.93 20.38
CA GLY A 358 -22.36 13.43 19.84
C GLY A 358 -22.34 13.67 18.32
N ARG A 359 -21.15 13.63 17.70
CA ARG A 359 -20.92 13.78 16.25
C ARG A 359 -19.80 12.88 15.78
N LEU A 360 -19.86 12.47 14.50
CA LEU A 360 -18.72 11.91 13.81
C LEU A 360 -17.63 13.00 13.62
N PRO A 361 -16.37 12.64 13.39
CA PRO A 361 -15.34 13.61 13.00
C PRO A 361 -15.67 14.25 11.65
N GLN A 362 -15.00 15.38 11.35
CA GLN A 362 -15.20 16.11 10.10
C GLN A 362 -15.04 15.24 8.86
N ASN A 363 -14.15 14.26 8.91
CA ASN A 363 -14.04 13.19 7.93
C ASN A 363 -13.64 11.89 8.65
N ILE A 364 -14.44 10.83 8.50
CA ILE A 364 -14.18 9.54 9.19
C ILE A 364 -12.93 8.82 8.68
N TYR A 365 -12.44 9.14 7.47
CA TYR A 365 -11.32 8.46 6.82
C TYR A 365 -9.95 9.10 7.10
N GLY A 366 -9.91 10.35 7.54
CA GLY A 366 -8.70 11.07 7.86
C GLY A 366 -9.00 12.21 8.79
N THR A 367 -8.64 12.04 10.05
CA THR A 367 -8.88 12.99 11.13
C THR A 367 -7.69 12.98 12.08
N GLU A 368 -7.84 13.47 13.29
CA GLU A 368 -6.79 13.55 14.28
C GLU A 368 -7.25 12.90 15.59
N GLY A 369 -6.28 12.51 16.41
CA GLY A 369 -6.49 12.02 17.76
C GLY A 369 -7.08 10.61 17.82
N GLU A 370 -7.87 10.36 18.85
CA GLU A 370 -8.34 9.03 19.22
C GLU A 370 -9.12 8.30 18.10
N TRP A 371 -9.88 9.04 17.29
CA TRP A 371 -10.57 8.46 16.15
C TRP A 371 -9.57 7.94 15.10
N GLU A 372 -8.55 8.72 14.75
CA GLU A 372 -7.54 8.32 13.78
C GLU A 372 -6.76 7.09 14.23
N ASP A 373 -6.38 7.07 15.51
CA ASP A 373 -5.57 6.00 16.09
C ASP A 373 -6.33 4.66 16.19
N PHE A 374 -7.65 4.68 16.44
CA PHE A 374 -8.38 3.49 16.87
C PHE A 374 -9.59 3.11 16.02
N SER A 375 -10.03 3.96 15.08
CA SER A 375 -11.07 3.61 14.11
C SER A 375 -10.51 2.84 12.91
N THR A 376 -11.39 2.22 12.12
CA THR A 376 -10.96 1.40 10.99
C THR A 376 -11.62 1.76 9.64
N PRO A 377 -12.21 2.95 9.40
CA PRO A 377 -13.00 3.18 8.18
C PRO A 377 -12.17 3.08 6.90
N SER A 378 -10.94 3.61 6.89
CA SER A 378 -10.04 3.51 5.73
C SER A 378 -9.55 2.07 5.50
N ARG A 379 -9.24 1.33 6.57
CA ARG A 379 -8.88 -0.10 6.48
C ARG A 379 -10.05 -0.92 5.96
N ASP A 380 -11.25 -0.70 6.51
CA ASP A 380 -12.47 -1.41 6.12
C ASP A 380 -12.86 -1.12 4.67
N ALA A 381 -12.71 0.12 4.20
CA ALA A 381 -12.95 0.48 2.79
C ALA A 381 -11.98 -0.25 1.85
N ARG A 382 -10.67 -0.27 2.15
CA ARG A 382 -9.67 -1.02 1.36
C ARG A 382 -9.96 -2.52 1.37
N LEU A 383 -10.32 -3.09 2.51
CA LEU A 383 -10.65 -4.50 2.65
C LEU A 383 -11.88 -4.87 1.80
N LYS A 384 -12.96 -4.09 1.88
CA LYS A 384 -14.16 -4.26 1.05
C LYS A 384 -13.85 -4.18 -0.44
N THR A 385 -13.00 -3.22 -0.84
CA THR A 385 -12.53 -3.08 -2.22
C THR A 385 -11.76 -4.32 -2.68
N SER A 386 -10.91 -4.90 -1.83
CA SER A 386 -10.16 -6.12 -2.16
C SER A 386 -11.08 -7.33 -2.32
N PHE A 387 -12.12 -7.48 -1.50
CA PHE A 387 -13.12 -8.54 -1.68
C PHE A 387 -13.94 -8.36 -2.97
N LYS A 388 -14.29 -7.12 -3.30
CA LYS A 388 -14.96 -6.81 -4.57
C LYS A 388 -14.04 -7.10 -5.77
N GLU A 389 -12.79 -6.71 -5.68
CA GLU A 389 -11.79 -6.96 -6.72
C GLU A 389 -11.58 -8.46 -6.95
N LEU A 390 -11.52 -9.26 -5.89
CA LEU A 390 -11.47 -10.73 -5.99
C LEU A 390 -12.64 -11.29 -6.80
N ARG A 391 -13.88 -10.86 -6.49
CA ARG A 391 -15.06 -11.30 -7.22
C ARG A 391 -15.05 -10.87 -8.68
N ASP A 392 -14.79 -9.60 -8.94
CA ASP A 392 -14.84 -9.04 -10.29
C ASP A 392 -13.70 -9.61 -11.16
N GLN A 393 -12.52 -9.82 -10.59
CA GLN A 393 -11.38 -10.43 -11.29
C GLN A 393 -11.65 -11.92 -11.59
N THR A 394 -12.24 -12.64 -10.65
CA THR A 394 -12.65 -14.04 -10.87
C THR A 394 -13.65 -14.14 -12.03
N GLN A 395 -14.63 -13.24 -12.09
CA GLN A 395 -15.58 -13.17 -13.18
C GLN A 395 -14.87 -12.88 -14.53
N ARG A 396 -13.96 -11.89 -14.56
CA ARG A 396 -13.17 -11.57 -15.76
C ARG A 396 -12.35 -12.77 -16.24
N PHE A 397 -11.75 -13.54 -15.34
CA PHE A 397 -11.00 -14.74 -15.71
C PHE A 397 -11.87 -15.79 -16.42
N VAL A 398 -13.09 -16.00 -15.92
CA VAL A 398 -14.03 -16.94 -16.56
C VAL A 398 -14.45 -16.44 -17.95
N GLU A 399 -14.77 -15.15 -18.07
CA GLU A 399 -15.14 -14.51 -19.34
C GLU A 399 -13.99 -14.56 -20.37
N TRP A 400 -12.78 -14.19 -19.95
CA TRP A 400 -11.60 -14.22 -20.82
C TRP A 400 -11.21 -15.63 -21.23
N HIS A 401 -11.31 -16.59 -20.34
CA HIS A 401 -11.05 -18.00 -20.69
C HIS A 401 -12.07 -18.52 -21.69
N ALA A 402 -13.36 -18.23 -21.51
CA ALA A 402 -14.41 -18.61 -22.45
C ALA A 402 -14.22 -17.97 -23.85
N ALA A 403 -13.64 -16.76 -23.90
CA ALA A 403 -13.29 -16.04 -25.13
C ALA A 403 -11.93 -16.46 -25.72
N ALA A 404 -11.22 -17.42 -25.13
CA ALA A 404 -9.85 -17.80 -25.47
C ALA A 404 -8.88 -16.59 -25.49
N ASP A 405 -9.06 -15.66 -24.56
CA ASP A 405 -8.26 -14.44 -24.46
C ASP A 405 -6.81 -14.76 -24.06
N ARG A 406 -5.84 -14.19 -24.80
CA ARG A 406 -4.40 -14.42 -24.62
C ARG A 406 -3.85 -14.00 -23.24
N ARG A 407 -4.60 -13.19 -22.49
CA ARG A 407 -4.22 -12.75 -21.14
C ARG A 407 -4.35 -13.85 -20.09
N VAL A 408 -5.07 -14.93 -20.39
CA VAL A 408 -5.32 -16.04 -19.48
C VAL A 408 -4.52 -17.25 -19.88
N HIS A 409 -3.66 -17.70 -19.00
CA HIS A 409 -2.87 -18.92 -19.13
C HIS A 409 -3.37 -19.97 -18.15
N TYR A 410 -4.28 -20.82 -18.60
CA TYR A 410 -4.81 -21.92 -17.80
C TYR A 410 -4.57 -23.25 -18.51
N LYS A 411 -3.98 -24.21 -17.79
CA LYS A 411 -3.61 -25.53 -18.32
C LYS A 411 -4.46 -26.67 -17.77
N GLY A 412 -5.38 -26.38 -16.84
CA GLY A 412 -6.27 -27.38 -16.24
C GLY A 412 -7.42 -27.79 -17.18
N ALA A 413 -8.22 -28.73 -16.73
CA ALA A 413 -9.34 -29.27 -17.50
C ALA A 413 -10.65 -28.50 -17.28
N ASP A 414 -10.85 -27.92 -16.10
CA ASP A 414 -12.10 -27.23 -15.72
C ASP A 414 -11.81 -26.01 -14.83
N LEU A 415 -11.71 -24.86 -15.48
CA LEU A 415 -11.38 -23.61 -14.79
C LEU A 415 -12.36 -23.28 -13.66
N LEU A 416 -13.67 -23.45 -13.85
CA LEU A 416 -14.68 -23.12 -12.82
C LEU A 416 -14.51 -23.99 -11.59
N MET A 417 -14.29 -25.29 -11.76
CA MET A 417 -14.09 -26.22 -10.66
C MET A 417 -12.76 -25.96 -9.94
N ASP A 418 -11.71 -25.65 -10.69
CA ASP A 418 -10.39 -25.36 -10.11
C ASP A 418 -10.39 -24.04 -9.35
N LEU A 419 -11.08 -23.00 -9.86
CA LEU A 419 -11.28 -21.73 -9.14
C LEU A 419 -12.07 -21.93 -7.85
N LEU A 420 -13.18 -22.69 -7.88
CA LEU A 420 -13.97 -22.98 -6.70
C LEU A 420 -13.16 -23.78 -5.67
N THR A 421 -12.42 -24.78 -6.12
CA THR A 421 -11.54 -25.60 -5.26
C THR A 421 -10.46 -24.74 -4.62
N ALA A 422 -9.81 -23.86 -5.39
CA ALA A 422 -8.79 -22.95 -4.87
C ALA A 422 -9.38 -21.99 -3.83
N TYR A 423 -10.55 -21.43 -4.14
CA TYR A 423 -11.27 -20.57 -3.21
C TYR A 423 -11.58 -21.28 -1.89
N ASP A 424 -12.19 -22.45 -1.94
CA ASP A 424 -12.58 -23.20 -0.74
C ASP A 424 -11.36 -23.62 0.09
N GLN A 425 -10.25 -24.00 -0.56
CA GLN A 425 -8.99 -24.30 0.12
C GLN A 425 -8.39 -23.11 0.85
N GLU A 426 -8.28 -21.95 0.19
CA GLU A 426 -7.73 -20.73 0.82
C GLU A 426 -8.69 -20.19 1.91
N ALA A 427 -10.00 -20.27 1.71
CA ALA A 427 -10.99 -19.89 2.71
C ALA A 427 -10.87 -20.74 3.99
N ALA A 428 -10.62 -22.04 3.85
CA ALA A 428 -10.41 -22.94 4.99
C ALA A 428 -9.14 -22.61 5.80
N LEU A 429 -8.13 -22.01 5.17
CA LEU A 429 -6.88 -21.61 5.82
C LEU A 429 -6.95 -20.24 6.51
N CYS A 430 -8.01 -19.48 6.26
CA CYS A 430 -8.18 -18.13 6.79
C CYS A 430 -9.22 -18.10 7.90
N THR A 431 -8.73 -17.96 9.13
CA THR A 431 -9.55 -17.86 10.33
C THR A 431 -9.06 -16.68 11.17
N ILE A 432 -10.01 -15.89 11.67
CA ILE A 432 -9.76 -14.82 12.63
C ILE A 432 -10.45 -15.19 13.94
N THR A 433 -9.76 -15.02 15.05
CA THR A 433 -10.32 -15.21 16.39
C THR A 433 -10.34 -13.87 17.11
N TYR A 434 -11.48 -13.50 17.69
CA TYR A 434 -11.57 -12.35 18.59
C TYR A 434 -12.15 -12.76 19.95
N GLN A 435 -11.85 -11.98 20.99
CA GLN A 435 -12.40 -12.20 22.33
C GLN A 435 -13.63 -11.34 22.51
N ARG A 436 -14.78 -11.92 22.85
CA ARG A 436 -15.98 -11.16 23.20
C ARG A 436 -15.76 -10.29 24.43
N SER A 437 -16.67 -9.37 24.70
CA SER A 437 -16.62 -8.47 25.88
C SER A 437 -16.55 -9.20 27.22
N ASN A 438 -16.89 -10.50 27.26
CA ASN A 438 -16.75 -11.39 28.43
C ASN A 438 -15.52 -12.30 28.33
N ALA A 439 -14.57 -12.01 27.44
CA ALA A 439 -13.36 -12.78 27.17
C ALA A 439 -13.58 -14.21 26.60
N THR A 440 -14.79 -14.56 26.14
CA THR A 440 -14.97 -15.84 25.43
C THR A 440 -14.55 -15.71 23.97
N PRO A 441 -13.77 -16.66 23.41
CA PRO A 441 -13.32 -16.57 22.03
C PRO A 441 -14.44 -16.86 21.04
N VAL A 442 -14.41 -16.14 19.92
CA VAL A 442 -15.23 -16.41 18.73
C VAL A 442 -14.29 -16.59 17.55
N GLN A 443 -14.46 -17.68 16.84
CA GLN A 443 -13.69 -17.98 15.64
C GLN A 443 -14.55 -17.73 14.40
N LEU A 444 -14.06 -16.87 13.51
CA LEU A 444 -14.72 -16.52 12.26
C LEU A 444 -13.90 -17.05 11.09
N GLY A 445 -14.48 -17.93 10.28
CA GLY A 445 -13.89 -18.33 9.00
C GLY A 445 -14.07 -17.24 7.94
N TYR A 446 -13.31 -17.33 6.85
CA TYR A 446 -13.30 -16.36 5.74
C TYR A 446 -14.71 -16.05 5.21
N GLU A 447 -15.53 -17.06 4.95
CA GLU A 447 -16.89 -16.89 4.43
C GLU A 447 -17.84 -16.20 5.44
N GLU A 448 -17.67 -16.47 6.73
CA GLU A 448 -18.45 -15.74 7.74
C GLU A 448 -18.06 -14.28 7.79
N ILE A 449 -16.78 -13.96 7.72
CA ILE A 449 -16.29 -12.58 7.66
C ILE A 449 -16.79 -11.90 6.39
N ARG A 450 -16.76 -12.58 5.23
CA ARG A 450 -17.32 -12.04 3.98
C ARG A 450 -18.79 -11.65 4.13
N ARG A 451 -19.61 -12.52 4.74
CA ARG A 451 -21.03 -12.22 5.01
C ARG A 451 -21.20 -11.02 5.95
N ARG A 452 -20.31 -10.85 6.91
CA ARG A 452 -20.32 -9.75 7.88
C ARG A 452 -19.64 -8.47 7.37
N MET A 453 -19.02 -8.46 6.19
CA MET A 453 -18.14 -7.39 5.73
C MET A 453 -18.72 -5.98 5.83
N PHE A 454 -20.02 -5.84 5.50
CA PHE A 454 -20.74 -4.57 5.59
C PHE A 454 -21.45 -4.35 6.94
N LEU A 455 -21.26 -5.26 7.87
CA LEU A 455 -21.72 -5.16 9.27
C LEU A 455 -20.57 -4.86 10.23
N LEU A 456 -19.31 -4.98 9.78
CA LEU A 456 -18.13 -4.64 10.58
C LEU A 456 -18.18 -3.17 10.98
N SER A 457 -18.25 -2.85 12.27
CA SER A 457 -18.19 -1.46 12.69
C SER A 457 -16.77 -0.91 12.58
N PHE A 458 -16.63 0.24 11.96
CA PHE A 458 -15.39 1.03 11.92
C PHE A 458 -15.23 1.92 13.17
N ASP A 459 -16.32 2.18 13.89
CA ASP A 459 -16.38 3.09 15.04
C ASP A 459 -15.70 2.45 16.26
N PRO A 460 -14.66 3.08 16.85
CA PRO A 460 -13.90 2.50 17.95
C PRO A 460 -14.66 2.48 19.28
N TYR A 461 -15.76 3.22 19.39
CA TYR A 461 -16.59 3.28 20.61
C TYR A 461 -17.57 2.11 20.73
N HIS A 462 -17.77 1.32 19.68
CA HIS A 462 -18.62 0.13 19.73
C HIS A 462 -17.94 -1.06 20.42
N CYS A 463 -18.73 -1.93 21.02
CA CYS A 463 -18.25 -3.20 21.57
C CYS A 463 -17.62 -4.09 20.49
N ILE A 464 -16.76 -4.99 20.92
CA ILE A 464 -16.00 -5.83 20.00
C ILE A 464 -16.90 -6.72 19.13
N GLU A 465 -18.04 -7.18 19.63
CA GLU A 465 -19.01 -7.96 18.88
C GLU A 465 -19.52 -7.18 17.66
N ARG A 466 -19.84 -5.89 17.81
CA ARG A 466 -20.24 -5.02 16.70
C ARG A 466 -19.08 -4.67 15.79
N ARG A 467 -17.87 -4.52 16.36
CA ARG A 467 -16.65 -4.35 15.54
C ARG A 467 -16.45 -5.54 14.60
N TRP A 468 -16.91 -6.73 14.97
CA TRP A 468 -16.89 -7.94 14.14
C TRP A 468 -18.23 -8.28 13.48
N GLY A 469 -19.17 -7.34 13.47
CA GLY A 469 -20.44 -7.45 12.73
C GLY A 469 -21.32 -8.59 13.23
N ALA A 470 -21.32 -8.87 14.53
CA ALA A 470 -22.18 -9.88 15.14
C ALA A 470 -23.66 -9.54 14.93
N THR A 471 -24.45 -10.54 14.54
CA THR A 471 -25.91 -10.43 14.34
C THR A 471 -26.69 -11.38 15.24
N GLN A 472 -26.04 -12.45 15.67
CA GLN A 472 -26.70 -13.46 16.48
C GLN A 472 -26.93 -12.98 17.92
N PRO A 473 -28.15 -13.12 18.49
CA PRO A 473 -28.43 -12.67 19.84
C PRO A 473 -27.48 -13.26 20.90
N ALA A 474 -27.12 -14.54 20.76
CA ALA A 474 -26.19 -15.21 21.67
C ALA A 474 -24.76 -14.61 21.64
N GLU A 475 -24.31 -14.12 20.47
CA GLU A 475 -23.02 -13.45 20.33
C GLU A 475 -23.09 -12.02 20.88
N LEU A 476 -24.17 -11.31 20.62
CA LEU A 476 -24.41 -9.94 21.10
C LEU A 476 -24.75 -9.86 22.60
N ALA A 477 -25.10 -10.95 23.24
CA ALA A 477 -25.48 -10.95 24.66
C ALA A 477 -24.37 -10.45 25.61
N THR A 478 -23.12 -10.46 25.14
CA THR A 478 -21.97 -9.96 25.92
C THR A 478 -21.57 -8.52 25.58
N CYS A 479 -22.13 -7.94 24.51
CA CYS A 479 -21.92 -6.54 24.15
C CYS A 479 -22.50 -5.61 25.20
N ARG A 480 -21.70 -4.66 25.67
CA ARG A 480 -22.06 -3.69 26.73
C ARG A 480 -22.42 -2.31 26.20
N ASP A 481 -22.68 -2.20 24.90
CA ASP A 481 -23.11 -0.94 24.30
C ASP A 481 -24.48 -0.54 24.84
N ASP A 482 -24.62 0.72 25.26
CA ASP A 482 -25.88 1.30 25.63
C ASP A 482 -26.79 1.56 24.41
N ALA A 483 -28.01 2.05 24.66
CA ALA A 483 -28.97 2.36 23.61
C ALA A 483 -28.46 3.42 22.62
N THR A 484 -27.62 4.36 23.06
CA THR A 484 -27.03 5.41 22.22
C THR A 484 -26.05 4.81 21.22
N LYS A 485 -25.11 3.99 21.69
CA LYS A 485 -24.16 3.28 20.82
C LYS A 485 -24.87 2.34 19.84
N ALA A 486 -25.90 1.63 20.33
CA ALA A 486 -26.74 0.80 19.48
C ALA A 486 -27.40 1.60 18.34
N ALA A 487 -27.90 2.80 18.65
CA ALA A 487 -28.52 3.68 17.66
C ALA A 487 -27.50 4.23 16.64
N TRP A 488 -26.29 4.57 17.08
CA TRP A 488 -25.20 4.96 16.18
C TRP A 488 -24.81 3.83 15.24
N TYR A 489 -24.60 2.62 15.77
CA TYR A 489 -24.30 1.45 14.93
C TYR A 489 -25.33 1.26 13.82
N LEU A 490 -26.62 1.37 14.10
CA LEU A 490 -27.67 1.24 13.08
C LEU A 490 -27.62 2.40 12.07
N ALA A 491 -27.45 3.63 12.54
CA ALA A 491 -27.45 4.82 11.68
C ALA A 491 -26.24 4.88 10.73
N GLU A 492 -25.11 4.28 11.08
CA GLU A 492 -23.90 4.23 10.27
C GLU A 492 -23.94 3.17 9.15
N GLN A 493 -25.04 2.45 8.98
CA GLN A 493 -25.10 1.37 7.99
C GLN A 493 -24.78 1.84 6.57
N GLY A 494 -25.25 3.02 6.16
CA GLY A 494 -24.93 3.59 4.86
C GLY A 494 -23.42 3.80 4.66
N LEU A 495 -22.73 4.28 5.68
CA LEU A 495 -21.27 4.46 5.66
C LEU A 495 -20.55 3.11 5.61
N ARG A 496 -21.08 2.08 6.28
CA ARG A 496 -20.51 0.72 6.20
C ARG A 496 -20.72 0.06 4.85
N ASN A 497 -21.77 0.40 4.13
CA ASN A 497 -22.05 -0.14 2.79
C ASN A 497 -21.13 0.45 1.71
N GLN A 498 -20.50 1.60 1.97
CA GLN A 498 -19.70 2.33 1.01
C GLN A 498 -18.29 1.71 0.86
N LEU A 499 -17.79 1.66 -0.39
CA LEU A 499 -16.40 1.35 -0.70
C LEU A 499 -15.57 2.62 -0.87
N ASP A 500 -16.13 3.60 -1.58
CA ASP A 500 -15.42 4.83 -1.91
C ASP A 500 -15.23 5.69 -0.66
N ARG A 501 -14.03 6.25 -0.54
CA ARG A 501 -13.71 7.19 0.52
C ARG A 501 -13.95 8.61 0.01
N THR A 502 -14.89 9.31 0.62
CA THR A 502 -15.24 10.68 0.24
C THR A 502 -14.49 11.67 1.14
N TYR A 503 -13.62 12.50 0.54
CA TYR A 503 -12.81 13.50 1.26
C TYR A 503 -13.27 14.93 1.02
N ASP A 504 -14.07 15.16 0.00
CA ASP A 504 -14.63 16.44 -0.41
C ASP A 504 -15.94 16.78 0.27
N VAL A 505 -16.49 15.86 1.06
CA VAL A 505 -17.73 16.03 1.80
C VAL A 505 -17.47 16.02 3.29
N ARG A 506 -18.01 17.01 3.99
CA ARG A 506 -17.97 17.10 5.45
C ARG A 506 -18.87 16.03 6.07
N MET A 507 -18.36 15.31 7.07
CA MET A 507 -19.00 14.12 7.66
C MET A 507 -19.27 14.26 9.17
N ASP A 508 -19.19 15.45 9.75
CA ASP A 508 -19.45 15.70 11.18
C ASP A 508 -20.95 15.57 11.57
N PHE A 509 -21.55 14.48 11.09
CA PHE A 509 -22.96 14.19 11.31
C PHE A 509 -23.28 13.90 12.78
N THR A 510 -24.42 14.39 13.24
CA THR A 510 -25.06 13.90 14.45
C THR A 510 -25.81 12.59 14.16
N LEU A 511 -26.24 11.90 15.21
CA LEU A 511 -27.12 10.74 15.08
C LEU A 511 -28.43 11.08 14.34
N ALA A 512 -28.98 12.28 14.58
CA ALA A 512 -30.19 12.76 13.90
C ALA A 512 -29.94 12.98 12.40
N ASP A 513 -28.78 13.56 12.04
CA ASP A 513 -28.41 13.76 10.63
C ASP A 513 -28.30 12.45 9.85
N LEU A 514 -27.72 11.41 10.47
CA LEU A 514 -27.64 10.08 9.83
C LEU A 514 -29.01 9.41 9.70
N LYS A 515 -29.86 9.53 10.72
CA LYS A 515 -31.23 8.99 10.71
C LYS A 515 -32.16 9.70 9.72
N ALA A 516 -31.87 10.94 9.34
CA ALA A 516 -32.67 11.70 8.36
C ALA A 516 -32.62 11.11 6.92
N GLY A 517 -31.88 10.02 6.72
CA GLY A 517 -31.81 9.29 5.45
C GLY A 517 -30.64 9.67 4.56
N PRO A 518 -30.62 9.16 3.32
CA PRO A 518 -29.53 9.32 2.37
C PRO A 518 -29.18 10.78 2.08
N GLY A 519 -27.91 11.05 1.80
CA GLY A 519 -27.41 12.38 1.46
C GLY A 519 -25.92 12.37 1.20
N PRO A 520 -25.34 13.48 0.72
CA PRO A 520 -23.91 13.59 0.49
C PRO A 520 -23.10 13.20 1.73
N GLY A 521 -22.12 12.33 1.56
CA GLY A 521 -21.23 11.86 2.64
C GLY A 521 -21.83 10.85 3.62
N LYS A 522 -23.12 10.49 3.49
CA LYS A 522 -23.79 9.53 4.39
C LYS A 522 -23.72 8.08 3.94
N GLY A 523 -22.90 7.81 2.91
CA GLY A 523 -22.74 6.47 2.35
C GLY A 523 -23.79 6.08 1.33
N VAL A 524 -23.97 4.78 1.12
CA VAL A 524 -24.89 4.22 0.12
C VAL A 524 -25.91 3.28 0.76
N PRO A 525 -27.15 3.19 0.20
CA PRO A 525 -28.20 2.40 0.82
C PRO A 525 -27.93 0.88 0.78
N HIS A 526 -27.26 0.40 -0.26
CA HIS A 526 -27.01 -1.03 -0.47
C HIS A 526 -25.53 -1.30 -0.71
N PRO A 527 -24.96 -2.37 -0.11
CA PRO A 527 -23.59 -2.76 -0.36
C PRO A 527 -23.45 -3.39 -1.76
N PRO A 528 -22.26 -3.27 -2.39
CA PRO A 528 -21.96 -4.01 -3.59
C PRO A 528 -21.84 -5.51 -3.33
N ASN A 529 -22.06 -6.31 -4.40
CA ASN A 529 -21.88 -7.75 -4.31
C ASN A 529 -20.36 -8.11 -4.25
N ILE A 530 -19.97 -8.84 -3.21
CA ILE A 530 -18.62 -9.36 -2.98
C ILE A 530 -18.58 -10.90 -2.90
N ASP A 531 -19.66 -11.58 -3.31
CA ASP A 531 -19.78 -13.03 -3.19
C ASP A 531 -19.12 -13.76 -4.37
N THR A 532 -17.82 -14.03 -4.23
CA THR A 532 -17.05 -14.79 -5.21
C THR A 532 -17.47 -16.25 -5.27
N ARG A 533 -17.71 -16.88 -4.10
CA ARG A 533 -18.10 -18.30 -4.05
C ARG A 533 -19.47 -18.52 -4.68
N GLY A 534 -20.42 -17.66 -4.34
CA GLY A 534 -21.76 -17.71 -4.92
C GLY A 534 -21.76 -17.49 -6.43
N LEU A 535 -20.91 -16.59 -6.94
CA LEU A 535 -20.67 -16.40 -8.37
C LEU A 535 -20.22 -17.70 -9.05
N LEU A 536 -19.18 -18.35 -8.51
CA LEU A 536 -18.63 -19.59 -9.08
C LEU A 536 -19.66 -20.72 -9.08
N VAL A 537 -20.37 -20.91 -7.97
CA VAL A 537 -21.43 -21.92 -7.86
C VAL A 537 -22.55 -21.67 -8.88
N ALA A 538 -22.98 -20.42 -9.03
CA ALA A 538 -24.03 -20.07 -10.01
C ALA A 538 -23.57 -20.34 -11.47
N LEU A 539 -22.33 -20.01 -11.82
CA LEU A 539 -21.77 -20.27 -13.15
C LEU A 539 -21.64 -21.77 -13.44
N ILE A 540 -21.26 -22.57 -12.45
CA ILE A 540 -21.21 -24.05 -12.59
C ILE A 540 -22.62 -24.61 -12.82
N GLN A 541 -23.60 -24.18 -12.06
CA GLN A 541 -25.01 -24.61 -12.21
C GLN A 541 -25.58 -24.20 -13.59
N GLN A 542 -25.32 -22.98 -14.04
CA GLN A 542 -25.74 -22.50 -15.36
C GLN A 542 -25.14 -23.35 -16.48
N ARG A 543 -23.85 -23.69 -16.41
CA ARG A 543 -23.18 -24.57 -17.38
C ARG A 543 -23.79 -25.98 -17.42
N GLN A 544 -24.17 -26.52 -16.26
CA GLN A 544 -24.81 -27.84 -16.17
C GLN A 544 -26.24 -27.84 -16.71
N ALA A 545 -26.97 -26.73 -16.59
CA ALA A 545 -28.33 -26.56 -17.08
C ALA A 545 -28.42 -26.34 -18.60
N THR A 546 -27.31 -25.92 -19.25
CA THR A 546 -27.26 -25.70 -20.69
C THR A 546 -27.01 -27.04 -21.41
N PRO A 547 -27.94 -27.57 -22.25
CA PRO A 547 -27.76 -28.82 -22.93
C PRO A 547 -26.51 -28.73 -23.84
N ARG A 548 -25.63 -29.73 -23.78
CA ARG A 548 -24.55 -29.87 -24.79
C ARG A 548 -25.18 -30.04 -26.18
N PRO A 549 -24.79 -29.25 -27.20
CA PRO A 549 -25.22 -29.55 -28.56
C PRO A 549 -24.82 -30.99 -28.88
N PRO A 550 -25.68 -31.74 -29.62
CA PRO A 550 -25.39 -33.13 -29.99
C PRO A 550 -24.05 -33.18 -30.74
N GLN A 551 -23.15 -34.03 -30.28
CA GLN A 551 -21.90 -34.31 -31.02
C GLN A 551 -22.28 -34.79 -32.41
N GLN A 552 -21.94 -34.02 -33.42
CA GLN A 552 -22.02 -34.52 -34.81
C GLN A 552 -21.09 -35.70 -34.93
N THR A 553 -21.65 -36.90 -34.90
CA THR A 553 -20.96 -38.13 -35.30
C THR A 553 -20.64 -37.99 -36.79
N THR A 554 -19.41 -37.62 -37.10
CA THR A 554 -18.87 -37.80 -38.45
C THR A 554 -18.79 -39.28 -38.71
N ALA A 555 -19.84 -39.79 -39.35
CA ALA A 555 -19.77 -41.10 -39.98
C ALA A 555 -18.66 -41.06 -41.05
N LYS A 556 -17.70 -41.98 -40.92
CA LYS A 556 -16.67 -42.29 -41.91
C LYS A 556 -17.31 -43.05 -43.07
#